data_b715d13d09136001e9b50b30d99c81dd
#
_entry.id   b715d13d09136001e9b50b30d99c81dd
#
_cell.length_a   1.000
_cell.length_b   1.000
_cell.length_c   1.000
_cell.angle_alpha   90.00
_cell.angle_beta   90.00
_cell.angle_gamma   90.00
#
_symmetry.space_group_name_H-M   'P 1'
#
loop_
_entity.id
_entity.type
_entity.pdbx_description
1 polymer ?
#
loop_
_entity_poly.entity_id
_entity_poly.type
_entity_poly.pdbx_seq_one_letter_code
_entity_poly.pdbx_strand_id
1 'polypeptide(L)'
;MSKSKKEGSRNFYGEYSLEQWINFVLTKEIILPDYQRAFIWEKEDVEDLIDSLKNGLFVPPITIGNYGGKTNYILDGQQRLSAILIAYIGLFPDRDKFKFKDEEYLSTANENDDLDDEEDRMPMDWQFKCFTIEGQDKESILNKINRSKYDPVDYELDENFWKDTYIGFSLIIPISDKKPEQQKLYSSIFRNINIKGRSLTQLESRKSLYFLKEDFDKWFSPQFANSITINNAPIDFVRYLSLLSQYKKNNEDAGRIAQNYKAKMEKYYESYILAEVNKEGNSLFNLLLNSNPQNSFQTLKNCLQTESFPKKFNSIIDADIYLFGLIYYTIAKDKSISITEHIFSEIQEKVQEFKKNYKHTKSPAALKYLRPRIQTSIEIYSRFTSDLINKSDEA
;
A
#
# COMPACT_ATOMS: atom_id res chain seq x y z
N MET A 1 14.30 23.08 -32.49
CA MET A 1 14.61 23.18 -31.08
C MET A 1 13.31 23.00 -30.29
N SER A 2 13.03 21.79 -29.82
CA SER A 2 11.91 21.49 -28.95
C SER A 2 12.17 22.13 -27.58
N LYS A 3 11.37 23.10 -27.17
CA LYS A 3 11.38 23.61 -25.80
C LYS A 3 10.99 22.45 -24.88
N SER A 4 11.91 21.96 -24.06
CA SER A 4 11.58 21.03 -22.99
C SER A 4 10.47 21.68 -22.16
N LYS A 5 9.27 21.06 -22.13
CA LYS A 5 8.22 21.48 -21.22
C LYS A 5 8.78 21.37 -19.82
N LYS A 6 8.84 22.47 -19.09
CA LYS A 6 9.25 22.47 -17.68
C LYS A 6 8.28 21.58 -16.92
N GLU A 7 8.75 20.43 -16.48
CA GLU A 7 8.11 19.67 -15.42
C GLU A 7 8.23 20.50 -14.14
N GLY A 8 7.12 20.69 -13.40
CA GLY A 8 7.16 21.49 -12.18
C GLY A 8 5.77 21.85 -11.67
N SER A 9 5.75 22.62 -10.59
CA SER A 9 4.56 23.12 -9.95
C SER A 9 4.67 24.61 -9.64
N ARG A 10 3.51 25.24 -9.41
CA ARG A 10 3.40 26.54 -8.76
C ARG A 10 2.94 26.32 -7.33
N ASN A 11 3.53 27.05 -6.40
CA ASN A 11 3.20 26.95 -4.98
C ASN A 11 2.56 28.25 -4.51
N PHE A 12 1.46 28.14 -3.79
CA PHE A 12 0.74 29.23 -3.15
C PHE A 12 0.72 28.99 -1.65
N TYR A 13 0.77 30.05 -0.88
CA TYR A 13 0.80 30.00 0.58
C TYR A 13 -0.29 30.90 1.14
N GLY A 14 -0.85 30.51 2.25
CA GLY A 14 -1.86 31.28 2.98
C GLY A 14 -2.22 30.56 4.27
N GLU A 15 -3.30 30.98 4.88
CA GLU A 15 -3.84 30.37 6.08
C GLU A 15 -5.37 30.31 6.01
N TYR A 16 -5.95 29.32 6.70
CA TYR A 16 -7.38 29.19 6.91
C TYR A 16 -7.66 29.04 8.40
N SER A 17 -8.82 29.49 8.86
CA SER A 17 -9.29 29.19 10.21
C SER A 17 -9.54 27.69 10.37
N LEU A 18 -9.50 27.19 11.61
CA LEU A 18 -9.79 25.79 11.90
C LEU A 18 -11.20 25.40 11.42
N GLU A 19 -12.18 26.31 11.60
CA GLU A 19 -13.54 26.13 11.10
C GLU A 19 -13.55 25.89 9.58
N GLN A 20 -12.78 26.67 8.83
CA GLN A 20 -12.68 26.51 7.37
C GLN A 20 -12.01 25.20 6.97
N TRP A 21 -10.96 24.78 7.68
CA TRP A 21 -10.33 23.49 7.47
C TRP A 21 -11.28 22.31 7.72
N ILE A 22 -12.04 22.37 8.83
CA ILE A 22 -13.07 21.38 9.17
C ILE A 22 -14.11 21.31 8.06
N ASN A 23 -14.61 22.46 7.61
CA ASN A 23 -15.59 22.53 6.54
C ASN A 23 -15.08 21.86 5.25
N PHE A 24 -13.86 22.16 4.80
CA PHE A 24 -13.28 21.56 3.61
C PHE A 24 -13.17 20.02 3.71
N VAL A 25 -12.84 19.50 4.89
CA VAL A 25 -12.79 18.06 5.12
C VAL A 25 -14.19 17.45 5.12
N LEU A 26 -15.15 18.05 5.81
CA LEU A 26 -16.52 17.54 5.92
C LEU A 26 -17.28 17.59 4.59
N THR A 27 -17.06 18.62 3.79
CA THR A 27 -17.66 18.78 2.43
C THR A 27 -16.91 17.99 1.37
N LYS A 28 -15.78 17.34 1.72
CA LYS A 28 -14.92 16.59 0.80
C LYS A 28 -14.27 17.45 -0.30
N GLU A 29 -14.11 18.75 -0.06
CA GLU A 29 -13.30 19.63 -0.91
C GLU A 29 -11.81 19.35 -0.76
N ILE A 30 -11.42 18.80 0.39
CA ILE A 30 -10.09 18.26 0.65
C ILE A 30 -10.24 16.78 1.04
N ILE A 31 -9.52 15.92 0.34
CA ILE A 31 -9.58 14.47 0.55
C ILE A 31 -8.18 13.88 0.77
N LEU A 32 -8.15 12.68 1.36
CA LEU A 32 -6.93 11.87 1.48
C LEU A 32 -6.72 11.08 0.20
N PRO A 33 -5.51 11.08 -0.38
CA PRO A 33 -5.14 10.08 -1.37
C PRO A 33 -5.13 8.67 -0.77
N ASP A 34 -5.40 7.66 -1.58
CA ASP A 34 -5.45 6.25 -1.13
C ASP A 34 -4.11 5.71 -0.61
N TYR A 35 -3.00 6.37 -0.95
CA TYR A 35 -1.66 6.00 -0.47
C TYR A 35 -1.28 6.63 0.88
N GLN A 36 -2.12 7.50 1.47
CA GLN A 36 -1.85 8.10 2.77
C GLN A 36 -1.99 7.05 3.87
N ARG A 37 -1.07 7.13 4.83
CA ARG A 37 -1.05 6.22 5.98
C ARG A 37 -2.29 6.41 6.85
N ALA A 38 -2.57 5.40 7.66
CA ALA A 38 -3.58 5.44 8.69
C ALA A 38 -3.20 6.41 9.82
N PHE A 39 -4.13 6.67 10.74
CA PHE A 39 -3.90 7.53 11.89
C PHE A 39 -3.02 6.80 12.93
N ILE A 40 -1.95 7.46 13.40
CA ILE A 40 -0.98 6.89 14.33
C ILE A 40 -0.83 7.66 15.63
N TRP A 41 -1.43 8.84 15.75
CA TRP A 41 -1.32 9.69 16.94
C TRP A 41 -2.10 9.11 18.12
N GLU A 42 -1.55 9.30 19.32
CA GLU A 42 -2.20 9.04 20.60
C GLU A 42 -3.07 10.23 21.02
N LYS A 43 -3.84 10.07 22.11
CA LYS A 43 -4.62 11.17 22.68
C LYS A 43 -3.73 12.35 23.07
N GLU A 44 -2.59 12.05 23.65
CA GLU A 44 -1.58 13.02 24.09
C GLU A 44 -1.03 13.85 22.90
N ASP A 45 -0.80 13.24 21.73
CA ASP A 45 -0.37 13.97 20.54
C ASP A 45 -1.47 14.94 20.04
N VAL A 46 -2.75 14.59 20.20
CA VAL A 46 -3.88 15.46 19.88
C VAL A 46 -3.95 16.61 20.89
N GLU A 47 -3.82 16.32 22.18
CA GLU A 47 -3.77 17.33 23.26
C GLU A 47 -2.64 18.32 23.03
N ASP A 48 -1.42 17.84 22.75
CA ASP A 48 -0.25 18.68 22.45
C ASP A 48 -0.47 19.61 21.25
N LEU A 49 -1.13 19.12 20.19
CA LEU A 49 -1.49 19.96 19.06
C LEU A 49 -2.51 21.04 19.45
N ILE A 50 -3.57 20.66 20.15
CA ILE A 50 -4.61 21.59 20.59
C ILE A 50 -4.02 22.65 21.53
N ASP A 51 -3.17 22.26 22.45
CA ASP A 51 -2.49 23.21 23.35
C ASP A 51 -1.53 24.12 22.59
N SER A 52 -0.83 23.62 21.59
CA SER A 52 -0.01 24.47 20.72
C SER A 52 -0.85 25.51 20.00
N LEU A 53 -2.02 25.12 19.50
CA LEU A 53 -2.95 26.04 18.82
C LEU A 53 -3.58 27.07 19.78
N LYS A 54 -3.99 26.65 21.01
CA LYS A 54 -4.48 27.55 22.05
C LYS A 54 -3.47 28.61 22.45
N ASN A 55 -2.20 28.21 22.50
CA ASN A 55 -1.11 29.10 22.91
C ASN A 55 -0.48 29.89 21.75
N GLY A 56 -1.05 29.80 20.52
CA GLY A 56 -0.52 30.49 19.34
C GLY A 56 0.89 30.06 18.95
N LEU A 57 1.29 28.82 19.29
CA LEU A 57 2.59 28.29 18.92
C LEU A 57 2.61 27.89 17.44
N PHE A 58 3.80 27.87 16.85
CA PHE A 58 3.95 27.50 15.45
C PHE A 58 3.54 26.05 15.20
N VAL A 59 2.56 25.88 14.32
CA VAL A 59 2.14 24.58 13.76
C VAL A 59 2.53 24.54 12.29
N PRO A 60 3.24 23.50 11.81
CA PRO A 60 3.62 23.40 10.40
C PRO A 60 2.40 23.45 9.47
N PRO A 61 2.50 24.11 8.30
CA PRO A 61 1.39 24.25 7.37
C PRO A 61 0.94 22.91 6.79
N ILE A 62 -0.32 22.81 6.39
CA ILE A 62 -0.88 21.68 5.65
C ILE A 62 -0.47 21.82 4.19
N THR A 63 0.09 20.76 3.60
CA THR A 63 0.43 20.76 2.17
C THR A 63 -0.67 20.07 1.38
N ILE A 64 -1.25 20.79 0.43
CA ILE A 64 -2.32 20.32 -0.45
C ILE A 64 -1.90 20.41 -1.92
N GLY A 65 -2.33 19.42 -2.70
CA GLY A 65 -2.15 19.37 -4.15
C GLY A 65 -3.49 19.44 -4.86
N ASN A 66 -3.60 20.30 -5.87
CA ASN A 66 -4.82 20.41 -6.68
C ASN A 66 -4.77 19.44 -7.86
N TYR A 67 -5.80 18.59 -7.97
CA TYR A 67 -5.88 17.56 -8.99
C TYR A 67 -7.01 17.82 -9.98
N GLY A 68 -6.66 18.04 -11.24
CA GLY A 68 -7.66 18.26 -12.29
C GLY A 68 -8.53 19.52 -12.09
N GLY A 69 -8.06 20.47 -11.28
CA GLY A 69 -8.73 21.77 -11.06
C GLY A 69 -9.95 21.74 -10.12
N LYS A 70 -10.35 20.59 -9.58
CA LYS A 70 -11.60 20.47 -8.79
C LYS A 70 -11.43 19.87 -7.40
N THR A 71 -10.42 19.03 -7.18
CA THR A 71 -10.26 18.32 -5.92
C THR A 71 -8.88 18.60 -5.36
N ASN A 72 -8.83 18.90 -4.06
CA ASN A 72 -7.59 19.11 -3.34
C ASN A 72 -7.25 17.85 -2.53
N TYR A 73 -6.02 17.38 -2.65
CA TYR A 73 -5.50 16.24 -1.92
C TYR A 73 -4.53 16.70 -0.85
N ILE A 74 -4.62 16.11 0.34
CA ILE A 74 -3.63 16.31 1.39
C ILE A 74 -2.36 15.58 0.99
N LEU A 75 -1.26 16.28 0.91
CA LEU A 75 0.08 15.70 0.66
C LEU A 75 0.90 15.60 1.96
N ASP A 76 0.68 16.52 2.90
CA ASP A 76 1.22 16.48 4.26
C ASP A 76 0.26 17.15 5.24
N GLY A 77 0.32 16.76 6.52
CA GLY A 77 -0.52 17.31 7.59
C GLY A 77 -1.80 16.51 7.86
N GLN A 78 -1.90 15.31 7.31
CA GLN A 78 -3.04 14.41 7.55
C GLN A 78 -3.28 14.17 9.04
N GLN A 79 -2.23 13.87 9.83
CA GLN A 79 -2.37 13.61 11.25
C GLN A 79 -2.92 14.84 11.98
N ARG A 80 -2.43 16.03 11.63
CA ARG A 80 -2.91 17.32 12.16
C ARG A 80 -4.38 17.57 11.86
N LEU A 81 -4.81 17.41 10.60
CA LEU A 81 -6.22 17.56 10.24
C LEU A 81 -7.11 16.50 10.89
N SER A 82 -6.62 15.28 11.01
CA SER A 82 -7.33 14.21 11.74
C SER A 82 -7.52 14.56 13.21
N ALA A 83 -6.47 15.07 13.87
CA ALA A 83 -6.50 15.49 15.26
C ALA A 83 -7.48 16.68 15.48
N ILE A 84 -7.45 17.66 14.59
CA ILE A 84 -8.39 18.82 14.62
C ILE A 84 -9.83 18.31 14.50
N LEU A 85 -10.09 17.38 13.58
CA LEU A 85 -11.43 16.84 13.38
C LEU A 85 -11.88 15.96 14.56
N ILE A 86 -10.98 15.19 15.16
CA ILE A 86 -11.21 14.43 16.40
C ILE A 86 -11.62 15.39 17.53
N ALA A 87 -10.86 16.46 17.73
CA ALA A 87 -11.16 17.47 18.74
C ALA A 87 -12.50 18.18 18.49
N TYR A 88 -12.82 18.51 17.23
CA TYR A 88 -14.09 19.14 16.86
C TYR A 88 -15.29 18.22 17.09
N ILE A 89 -15.20 16.95 16.68
CA ILE A 89 -16.29 15.99 16.86
C ILE A 89 -16.42 15.57 18.33
N GLY A 90 -15.31 15.52 19.07
CA GLY A 90 -15.24 15.09 20.47
C GLY A 90 -15.17 13.56 20.63
N LEU A 91 -14.62 12.86 19.64
CA LEU A 91 -14.53 11.39 19.60
C LEU A 91 -13.15 10.94 19.13
N PHE A 92 -12.40 10.29 20.00
CA PHE A 92 -11.12 9.66 19.66
C PHE A 92 -11.32 8.20 19.27
N PRO A 93 -10.73 7.69 18.19
CA PRO A 93 -10.87 6.29 17.78
C PRO A 93 -10.25 5.34 18.82
N ASP A 94 -11.02 4.37 19.32
CA ASP A 94 -10.54 3.34 20.24
C ASP A 94 -9.57 2.40 19.50
N ARG A 95 -8.33 2.34 19.97
CA ARG A 95 -7.27 1.52 19.34
C ARG A 95 -7.63 0.05 19.25
N ASP A 96 -8.30 -0.49 20.24
CA ASP A 96 -8.68 -1.90 20.26
C ASP A 96 -9.77 -2.23 19.24
N LYS A 97 -10.60 -1.25 18.89
CA LYS A 97 -11.69 -1.38 17.90
C LYS A 97 -11.22 -1.10 16.47
N PHE A 98 -10.15 -0.33 16.30
CA PHE A 98 -9.53 0.02 15.03
C PHE A 98 -8.13 -0.59 14.90
N LYS A 99 -7.86 -1.70 15.57
CA LYS A 99 -6.63 -2.44 15.28
C LYS A 99 -6.61 -2.85 13.82
N PHE A 100 -5.53 -2.52 13.13
CA PHE A 100 -5.15 -3.33 11.98
C PHE A 100 -5.12 -4.77 12.47
N LYS A 101 -5.72 -5.67 11.73
CA LYS A 101 -5.52 -7.09 11.98
C LYS A 101 -4.01 -7.30 11.90
N ASP A 102 -3.39 -7.60 13.03
CA ASP A 102 -1.93 -7.59 13.31
C ASP A 102 -1.02 -8.22 12.23
N GLU A 103 -1.60 -8.82 11.26
CA GLU A 103 -1.00 -9.75 10.31
C GLU A 103 -0.51 -9.10 9.01
N GLU A 104 -1.03 -7.95 8.61
CA GLU A 104 -0.50 -7.21 7.45
C GLU A 104 0.86 -6.57 7.77
N TYR A 105 1.10 -6.23 9.04
CA TYR A 105 2.36 -5.66 9.53
C TYR A 105 3.42 -6.75 9.79
N LEU A 106 3.01 -7.90 10.32
CA LEU A 106 3.91 -9.01 10.64
C LEU A 106 4.48 -9.72 9.41
N SER A 107 3.79 -9.69 8.26
CA SER A 107 4.30 -10.32 7.04
C SER A 107 5.52 -9.57 6.45
N THR A 108 5.66 -8.28 6.74
CA THR A 108 6.80 -7.46 6.32
C THR A 108 7.86 -7.31 7.41
N ALA A 109 7.47 -7.29 8.69
CA ALA A 109 8.39 -7.14 9.83
C ALA A 109 9.27 -8.38 10.06
N ASN A 110 8.77 -9.59 9.76
CA ASN A 110 9.55 -10.82 9.90
C ASN A 110 10.69 -11.00 8.87
N GLU A 111 10.84 -10.08 7.92
CA GLU A 111 11.97 -10.07 6.99
C GLU A 111 13.17 -9.24 7.46
N ASN A 112 13.01 -8.43 8.51
CA ASN A 112 14.06 -7.59 9.09
C ASN A 112 14.33 -8.01 10.55
N ASP A 113 15.38 -8.78 10.79
CA ASP A 113 15.84 -9.20 12.13
C ASP A 113 16.54 -8.08 12.94
N ASP A 114 16.53 -6.84 12.44
CA ASP A 114 17.13 -5.65 13.09
C ASP A 114 16.07 -4.54 13.18
N LEU A 115 15.04 -4.75 14.01
CA LEU A 115 14.25 -3.63 14.51
C LEU A 115 14.97 -3.11 15.76
N ASP A 116 15.59 -1.95 15.63
CA ASP A 116 15.94 -1.12 16.78
C ASP A 116 14.67 -0.88 17.61
N ASP A 117 14.78 -1.01 18.93
CA ASP A 117 13.73 -0.90 19.94
C ASP A 117 13.08 0.51 20.04
N GLU A 118 12.80 1.16 18.92
CA GLU A 118 11.82 2.23 18.93
C GLU A 118 10.44 1.58 18.87
N GLU A 119 9.67 1.73 19.95
CA GLU A 119 8.24 1.43 20.00
C GLU A 119 7.51 2.18 18.85
N ASP A 120 7.56 1.62 17.64
CA ASP A 120 6.79 2.12 16.50
C ASP A 120 5.31 1.98 16.87
N ARG A 121 4.68 3.10 17.21
CA ARG A 121 3.25 3.17 17.51
C ARG A 121 2.48 2.56 16.37
N MET A 122 1.81 1.45 16.63
CA MET A 122 1.03 0.72 15.63
C MET A 122 -0.04 1.64 15.03
N PRO A 123 -0.15 1.74 13.70
CA PRO A 123 -1.19 2.53 13.08
C PRO A 123 -2.57 1.94 13.39
N MET A 124 -3.60 2.79 13.47
CA MET A 124 -4.99 2.37 13.57
C MET A 124 -5.61 2.25 12.18
N ASP A 125 -6.46 1.26 11.93
CA ASP A 125 -7.29 1.16 10.70
C ASP A 125 -8.41 2.22 10.74
N TRP A 126 -7.99 3.47 10.93
CA TRP A 126 -8.85 4.63 11.01
C TRP A 126 -8.26 5.81 10.21
N GLN A 127 -9.13 6.54 9.57
CA GLN A 127 -8.84 7.80 8.90
C GLN A 127 -10.01 8.74 9.11
N PHE A 128 -9.83 10.04 8.99
CA PHE A 128 -10.93 11.01 9.15
C PHE A 128 -12.11 10.77 8.17
N LYS A 129 -11.90 10.04 7.07
CA LYS A 129 -12.99 9.62 6.19
C LYS A 129 -14.05 8.79 6.92
N CYS A 130 -13.71 8.11 8.03
CA CYS A 130 -14.66 7.41 8.87
C CYS A 130 -15.73 8.35 9.45
N PHE A 131 -15.39 9.62 9.69
CA PHE A 131 -16.37 10.64 10.05
C PHE A 131 -17.12 11.17 8.83
N THR A 132 -16.42 11.50 7.75
CA THR A 132 -17.04 12.15 6.58
C THR A 132 -17.97 11.24 5.77
N ILE A 133 -17.96 9.94 6.01
CA ILE A 133 -18.95 9.00 5.46
C ILE A 133 -20.29 9.14 6.20
N GLU A 134 -20.26 9.40 7.50
CA GLU A 134 -21.46 9.48 8.35
C GLU A 134 -22.21 10.80 8.16
N GLY A 135 -21.52 11.90 7.82
CA GLY A 135 -22.18 13.19 7.61
C GLY A 135 -21.25 14.33 7.19
N GLN A 136 -21.84 15.48 6.91
CA GLN A 136 -21.14 16.69 6.50
C GLN A 136 -21.09 17.78 7.59
N ASP A 137 -21.64 17.49 8.76
CA ASP A 137 -21.64 18.35 9.94
C ASP A 137 -21.57 17.51 11.22
N LYS A 138 -21.22 18.15 12.33
CA LYS A 138 -21.02 17.47 13.63
C LYS A 138 -22.26 16.71 14.09
N GLU A 139 -23.42 17.29 13.95
CA GLU A 139 -24.68 16.70 14.43
C GLU A 139 -25.01 15.42 13.65
N SER A 140 -24.96 15.48 12.31
CA SER A 140 -25.23 14.30 11.45
C SER A 140 -24.25 13.17 11.69
N ILE A 141 -22.98 13.49 11.94
CA ILE A 141 -21.96 12.50 12.29
C ILE A 141 -22.29 11.84 13.63
N LEU A 142 -22.52 12.63 14.68
CA LEU A 142 -22.81 12.12 16.02
C LEU A 142 -24.08 11.29 16.11
N ASN A 143 -25.04 11.53 15.22
CA ASN A 143 -26.31 10.79 15.16
C ASN A 143 -26.18 9.42 14.47
N LYS A 144 -25.22 9.27 13.57
CA LYS A 144 -25.06 8.04 12.76
C LYS A 144 -23.89 7.16 13.18
N ILE A 145 -22.85 7.76 13.76
CA ILE A 145 -21.62 7.05 14.08
C ILE A 145 -21.83 5.99 15.18
N ASN A 146 -21.18 4.85 15.02
CA ASN A 146 -21.16 3.84 16.09
C ASN A 146 -20.21 4.28 17.21
N ARG A 147 -20.78 4.95 18.23
CA ARG A 147 -20.02 5.51 19.37
C ARG A 147 -19.25 4.47 20.17
N SER A 148 -19.64 3.19 20.13
CA SER A 148 -18.91 2.13 20.87
C SER A 148 -17.48 1.87 20.35
N LYS A 149 -17.14 2.46 19.21
CA LYS A 149 -15.80 2.40 18.62
C LYS A 149 -14.91 3.61 18.96
N TYR A 150 -15.41 4.53 19.77
CA TYR A 150 -14.73 5.78 20.06
C TYR A 150 -14.79 6.09 21.55
N ASP A 151 -13.71 6.70 22.03
CA ASP A 151 -13.65 7.30 23.36
C ASP A 151 -14.08 8.77 23.29
N PRO A 152 -14.99 9.23 24.15
CA PRO A 152 -15.29 10.65 24.26
C PRO A 152 -14.06 11.44 24.70
N VAL A 153 -13.82 12.58 24.04
CA VAL A 153 -12.78 13.55 24.42
C VAL A 153 -13.39 14.96 24.43
N ASP A 154 -12.98 15.74 25.39
CA ASP A 154 -13.37 17.16 25.50
C ASP A 154 -12.13 17.99 25.82
N TYR A 155 -11.83 18.95 24.95
CA TYR A 155 -10.69 19.84 25.08
C TYR A 155 -11.10 21.26 25.52
N GLU A 156 -12.35 21.41 25.98
CA GLU A 156 -12.92 22.70 26.43
C GLU A 156 -12.71 23.85 25.43
N LEU A 157 -13.11 23.62 24.16
CA LEU A 157 -12.93 24.55 23.06
C LEU A 157 -14.25 25.27 22.75
N ASP A 158 -14.21 26.61 22.76
CA ASP A 158 -15.36 27.46 22.39
C ASP A 158 -15.44 27.69 20.86
N GLU A 159 -16.52 28.33 20.43
CA GLU A 159 -16.70 28.64 19.01
C GLU A 159 -15.63 29.61 18.46
N ASN A 160 -15.14 30.54 19.30
CA ASN A 160 -14.14 31.50 18.88
C ASN A 160 -12.80 30.80 18.58
N PHE A 161 -12.46 29.78 19.35
CA PHE A 161 -11.26 28.96 19.06
C PHE A 161 -11.27 28.47 17.61
N TRP A 162 -12.38 27.96 17.12
CA TRP A 162 -12.46 27.42 15.75
C TRP A 162 -12.42 28.50 14.68
N LYS A 163 -12.96 29.67 14.96
CA LYS A 163 -13.05 30.80 14.03
C LYS A 163 -11.78 31.64 13.97
N ASP A 164 -11.13 31.82 15.11
CA ASP A 164 -10.03 32.78 15.28
C ASP A 164 -8.64 32.14 15.35
N THR A 165 -8.56 30.79 15.33
CA THR A 165 -7.30 30.06 15.24
C THR A 165 -7.04 29.64 13.81
N TYR A 166 -5.81 29.87 13.31
CA TYR A 166 -5.45 29.67 11.91
C TYR A 166 -4.31 28.66 11.78
N ILE A 167 -4.35 27.88 10.71
CA ILE A 167 -3.23 27.04 10.27
C ILE A 167 -2.90 27.36 8.82
N GLY A 168 -1.60 27.52 8.55
CA GLY A 168 -1.08 27.80 7.22
C GLY A 168 -1.30 26.65 6.24
N PHE A 169 -1.34 26.97 4.96
CA PHE A 169 -1.29 25.99 3.88
C PHE A 169 -0.19 26.28 2.87
N SER A 170 0.25 25.22 2.21
CA SER A 170 1.03 25.25 0.98
C SER A 170 0.22 24.52 -0.11
N LEU A 171 -0.30 25.27 -1.09
CA LEU A 171 -1.03 24.70 -2.23
C LEU A 171 -0.10 24.51 -3.41
N ILE A 172 0.00 23.29 -3.88
CA ILE A 172 0.83 22.88 -5.02
C ILE A 172 -0.06 22.63 -6.23
N ILE A 173 0.14 23.43 -7.27
CA ILE A 173 -0.57 23.31 -8.55
C ILE A 173 0.41 22.83 -9.60
N PRO A 174 0.24 21.63 -10.18
CA PRO A 174 1.07 21.14 -11.26
C PRO A 174 0.97 22.05 -12.50
N ILE A 175 2.09 22.19 -13.23
CA ILE A 175 2.08 22.92 -14.52
C ILE A 175 1.43 22.05 -15.60
N SER A 176 1.53 20.72 -15.48
CA SER A 176 0.94 19.79 -16.42
C SER A 176 -0.53 19.51 -16.10
N ASP A 177 -1.38 19.51 -17.13
CA ASP A 177 -2.80 19.13 -17.03
C ASP A 177 -3.02 17.62 -17.16
N LYS A 178 -1.95 16.86 -17.44
CA LYS A 178 -2.06 15.41 -17.61
C LYS A 178 -2.06 14.69 -16.26
N LYS A 179 -3.11 13.93 -16.02
CA LYS A 179 -3.33 13.16 -14.81
C LYS A 179 -2.13 12.30 -14.37
N PRO A 180 -1.47 11.51 -15.24
CA PRO A 180 -0.30 10.72 -14.84
C PRO A 180 0.91 11.55 -14.40
N GLU A 181 1.14 12.72 -15.06
CA GLU A 181 2.24 13.62 -14.70
C GLU A 181 1.98 14.29 -13.35
N GLN A 182 0.72 14.63 -13.06
CA GLN A 182 0.29 15.15 -11.75
C GLN A 182 0.47 14.10 -10.64
N GLN A 183 0.05 12.86 -10.88
CA GLN A 183 0.22 11.76 -9.92
C GLN A 183 1.69 11.53 -9.58
N LYS A 184 2.55 11.46 -10.60
CA LYS A 184 3.99 11.33 -10.42
C LYS A 184 4.57 12.46 -9.57
N LEU A 185 4.18 13.70 -9.84
CA LEU A 185 4.62 14.86 -9.07
C LEU A 185 4.22 14.74 -7.61
N TYR A 186 2.95 14.44 -7.32
CA TYR A 186 2.43 14.34 -5.95
C TYR A 186 3.05 13.20 -5.17
N SER A 187 3.20 12.03 -5.77
CA SER A 187 3.89 10.90 -5.14
C SER A 187 5.34 11.26 -4.79
N SER A 188 6.02 12.00 -5.68
CA SER A 188 7.39 12.46 -5.43
C SER A 188 7.45 13.49 -4.29
N ILE A 189 6.50 14.42 -4.24
CA ILE A 189 6.40 15.42 -3.18
C ILE A 189 6.10 14.75 -1.84
N PHE A 190 5.11 13.85 -1.80
CA PHE A 190 4.76 13.09 -0.62
C PHE A 190 5.97 12.34 -0.04
N ARG A 191 6.72 11.65 -0.88
CA ARG A 191 7.95 10.96 -0.43
C ARG A 191 9.00 11.94 0.10
N ASN A 192 9.26 13.05 -0.61
CA ASN A 192 10.27 14.02 -0.21
C ASN A 192 9.94 14.71 1.12
N ILE A 193 8.68 15.01 1.39
CA ILE A 193 8.25 15.61 2.66
C ILE A 193 8.44 14.60 3.80
N ASN A 194 8.02 13.36 3.60
CA ASN A 194 8.08 12.33 4.64
C ASN A 194 9.51 11.82 4.93
N ILE A 195 10.47 11.95 4.01
CA ILE A 195 11.89 11.65 4.27
C ILE A 195 12.48 12.57 5.36
N LYS A 196 11.97 13.81 5.49
CA LYS A 196 12.48 14.82 6.43
C LYS A 196 11.68 14.91 7.74
N GLY A 197 10.53 14.23 7.82
CA GLY A 197 9.68 14.21 9.00
C GLY A 197 9.75 12.86 9.72
N ARG A 198 8.68 12.49 10.44
CA ARG A 198 8.51 11.13 10.96
C ARG A 198 8.49 10.16 9.79
N SER A 199 9.46 9.26 9.72
CA SER A 199 9.65 8.37 8.57
C SER A 199 8.37 7.56 8.28
N LEU A 200 8.01 7.47 6.99
CA LEU A 200 7.04 6.46 6.53
C LEU A 200 7.60 5.08 6.86
N THR A 201 6.71 4.16 7.21
CA THR A 201 7.12 2.74 7.17
C THR A 201 7.57 2.39 5.74
N GLN A 202 8.40 1.38 5.64
CA GLN A 202 8.94 0.95 4.34
C GLN A 202 7.81 0.58 3.37
N LEU A 203 6.74 -0.05 3.86
CA LEU A 203 5.56 -0.40 3.08
C LEU A 203 4.77 0.83 2.59
N GLU A 204 4.57 1.84 3.45
CA GLU A 204 3.89 3.09 3.07
C GLU A 204 4.66 3.86 2.00
N SER A 205 6.00 3.93 2.15
CA SER A 205 6.89 4.50 1.14
C SER A 205 6.73 3.78 -0.19
N ARG A 206 6.73 2.47 -0.19
CA ARG A 206 6.54 1.64 -1.37
C ARG A 206 5.16 1.81 -2.02
N LYS A 207 4.09 1.81 -1.22
CA LYS A 207 2.72 2.02 -1.73
C LYS A 207 2.57 3.35 -2.48
N SER A 208 3.30 4.40 -2.09
CA SER A 208 3.29 5.68 -2.81
C SER A 208 3.82 5.57 -4.24
N LEU A 209 4.68 4.59 -4.53
CA LEU A 209 5.21 4.36 -5.88
C LEU A 209 4.17 3.79 -6.85
N TYR A 210 3.13 3.11 -6.34
CA TYR A 210 2.08 2.52 -7.18
C TYR A 210 1.31 3.58 -7.97
N PHE A 211 1.30 4.82 -7.47
CA PHE A 211 0.61 5.95 -8.08
C PHE A 211 1.49 6.79 -9.03
N LEU A 212 2.74 6.38 -9.24
CA LEU A 212 3.63 7.07 -10.21
C LEU A 212 3.16 6.90 -11.65
N LYS A 213 2.30 5.92 -11.92
CA LYS A 213 1.74 5.65 -13.23
C LYS A 213 0.30 5.16 -13.11
N GLU A 214 -0.55 5.57 -14.05
CA GLU A 214 -1.95 5.17 -14.11
C GLU A 214 -2.10 3.65 -14.13
N ASP A 215 -3.04 3.12 -13.38
CA ASP A 215 -3.37 1.69 -13.23
C ASP A 215 -2.30 0.81 -12.55
N PHE A 216 -1.15 1.34 -12.13
CA PHE A 216 -0.12 0.53 -11.47
C PHE A 216 -0.49 0.12 -10.03
N ASP A 217 -1.35 0.88 -9.36
CA ASP A 217 -2.01 0.46 -8.13
C ASP A 217 -2.75 -0.88 -8.32
N LYS A 218 -3.48 -1.05 -9.42
CA LYS A 218 -4.18 -2.30 -9.76
C LYS A 218 -3.24 -3.46 -10.06
N TRP A 219 -2.02 -3.16 -10.57
CA TRP A 219 -1.00 -4.16 -10.82
C TRP A 219 -0.32 -4.63 -9.55
N PHE A 220 0.08 -3.69 -8.70
CA PHE A 220 0.87 -3.98 -7.51
C PHE A 220 0.03 -4.36 -6.30
N SER A 221 -1.24 -3.93 -6.24
CA SER A 221 -2.21 -4.25 -5.19
C SER A 221 -3.56 -4.66 -5.78
N PRO A 222 -3.63 -5.77 -6.55
CA PRO A 222 -4.89 -6.20 -7.16
C PRO A 222 -5.88 -6.69 -6.10
N GLN A 223 -7.15 -6.37 -6.28
CA GLN A 223 -8.20 -6.73 -5.31
C GLN A 223 -8.25 -8.22 -4.93
N PHE A 224 -7.94 -9.12 -5.87
CA PHE A 224 -7.94 -10.56 -5.58
C PHE A 224 -6.85 -10.97 -4.58
N ALA A 225 -5.75 -10.22 -4.49
CA ALA A 225 -4.68 -10.49 -3.53
C ALA A 225 -5.19 -10.38 -2.09
N ASN A 226 -6.15 -9.49 -1.81
CA ASN A 226 -6.75 -9.32 -0.49
C ASN A 226 -7.57 -10.54 -0.04
N SER A 227 -7.99 -11.41 -0.96
CA SER A 227 -8.72 -12.65 -0.63
C SER A 227 -7.81 -13.84 -0.32
N ILE A 228 -6.52 -13.71 -0.56
CA ILE A 228 -5.52 -14.74 -0.28
C ILE A 228 -4.72 -14.28 0.93
N THR A 229 -4.71 -15.08 1.98
CA THR A 229 -4.11 -14.69 3.26
C THR A 229 -3.08 -15.70 3.76
N ILE A 230 -2.04 -15.19 4.43
CA ILE A 230 -1.07 -15.97 5.20
C ILE A 230 -1.24 -15.55 6.65
N ASN A 231 -1.61 -16.46 7.55
CA ASN A 231 -1.95 -16.15 8.95
C ASN A 231 -2.95 -14.99 9.07
N ASN A 232 -3.96 -14.94 8.17
CA ASN A 232 -4.99 -13.91 8.00
C ASN A 232 -4.52 -12.56 7.41
N ALA A 233 -3.22 -12.33 7.17
CA ALA A 233 -2.74 -11.15 6.44
C ALA A 233 -2.86 -11.35 4.92
N PRO A 234 -3.31 -10.36 4.14
CA PRO A 234 -3.26 -10.42 2.69
C PRO A 234 -1.83 -10.65 2.17
N ILE A 235 -1.70 -11.36 1.06
CA ILE A 235 -0.39 -11.55 0.43
C ILE A 235 0.16 -10.25 -0.13
N ASP A 236 1.48 -10.06 -0.01
CA ASP A 236 2.19 -9.01 -0.73
C ASP A 236 2.44 -9.43 -2.18
N PHE A 237 1.61 -8.95 -3.10
CA PHE A 237 1.68 -9.36 -4.51
C PHE A 237 2.95 -8.85 -5.21
N VAL A 238 3.50 -7.70 -4.79
CA VAL A 238 4.76 -7.16 -5.32
C VAL A 238 5.92 -8.09 -5.02
N ARG A 239 5.92 -8.74 -3.86
CA ARG A 239 6.94 -9.75 -3.51
C ARG A 239 7.01 -10.85 -4.58
N TYR A 240 5.88 -11.40 -4.98
CA TYR A 240 5.85 -12.45 -6.02
C TYR A 240 6.31 -11.91 -7.38
N LEU A 241 5.78 -10.77 -7.81
CA LEU A 241 6.13 -10.19 -9.10
C LEU A 241 7.63 -9.87 -9.21
N SER A 242 8.21 -9.23 -8.20
CA SER A 242 9.62 -8.83 -8.22
C SER A 242 10.58 -10.03 -8.27
N LEU A 243 10.33 -11.04 -7.46
CA LEU A 243 11.15 -12.25 -7.41
C LEU A 243 11.05 -13.05 -8.73
N LEU A 244 9.85 -13.17 -9.30
CA LEU A 244 9.63 -13.83 -10.58
C LEU A 244 10.18 -13.04 -11.76
N SER A 245 10.17 -11.72 -11.69
CA SER A 245 10.81 -10.86 -12.69
C SER A 245 12.31 -11.13 -12.78
N GLN A 246 13.00 -11.21 -11.65
CA GLN A 246 14.41 -11.55 -11.62
C GLN A 246 14.67 -13.02 -11.98
N TYR A 247 13.82 -13.96 -11.54
CA TYR A 247 13.88 -15.36 -11.96
C TYR A 247 13.91 -15.49 -13.48
N LYS A 248 12.95 -14.83 -14.16
CA LYS A 248 12.89 -14.79 -15.63
C LYS A 248 14.13 -14.15 -16.24
N LYS A 249 14.68 -13.09 -15.61
CA LYS A 249 15.89 -12.40 -16.06
C LYS A 249 17.14 -13.27 -15.93
N ASN A 250 17.21 -14.11 -14.92
CA ASN A 250 18.32 -15.00 -14.64
C ASN A 250 18.25 -16.36 -15.40
N ASN A 251 17.59 -16.39 -16.55
CA ASN A 251 17.38 -17.61 -17.34
C ASN A 251 16.68 -18.73 -16.55
N GLU A 252 15.69 -18.35 -15.76
CA GLU A 252 14.88 -19.28 -14.95
C GLU A 252 15.68 -20.01 -13.86
N ASP A 253 16.71 -19.35 -13.33
CA ASP A 253 17.50 -19.80 -12.17
C ASP A 253 17.16 -18.97 -10.92
N ALA A 254 16.69 -19.63 -9.88
CA ALA A 254 16.40 -19.02 -8.59
C ALA A 254 17.66 -18.70 -7.76
N GLY A 255 18.79 -19.31 -8.04
CA GLY A 255 19.99 -19.29 -7.19
C GLY A 255 20.55 -17.89 -6.87
N ARG A 256 20.33 -16.92 -7.74
CA ARG A 256 20.83 -15.53 -7.59
C ARG A 256 19.75 -14.49 -7.29
N ILE A 257 18.49 -14.90 -7.09
CA ILE A 257 17.41 -13.97 -6.79
C ILE A 257 17.74 -13.18 -5.51
N ALA A 258 17.60 -11.86 -5.57
CA ALA A 258 17.82 -10.91 -4.47
C ALA A 258 19.16 -11.05 -3.73
N GLN A 259 20.24 -11.47 -4.45
CA GLN A 259 21.53 -11.84 -3.82
C GLN A 259 22.12 -10.73 -2.95
N ASN A 260 21.97 -9.45 -3.32
CA ASN A 260 22.55 -8.30 -2.62
C ASN A 260 21.56 -7.58 -1.70
N TYR A 261 20.34 -8.13 -1.50
CA TYR A 261 19.24 -7.48 -0.80
C TYR A 261 18.79 -8.21 0.48
N LYS A 262 19.62 -9.10 1.01
CA LYS A 262 19.28 -10.01 2.11
C LYS A 262 18.58 -9.34 3.31
N ALA A 263 19.04 -8.15 3.71
CA ALA A 263 18.46 -7.36 4.80
C ALA A 263 17.74 -6.08 4.28
N LYS A 264 17.42 -6.01 2.99
CA LYS A 264 16.88 -4.79 2.34
C LYS A 264 15.84 -5.14 1.28
N MET A 265 14.96 -6.10 1.58
CA MET A 265 13.97 -6.59 0.61
C MET A 265 13.03 -5.47 0.14
N GLU A 266 12.66 -4.52 1.01
CA GLU A 266 11.85 -3.37 0.58
C GLU A 266 12.54 -2.53 -0.51
N LYS A 267 13.85 -2.29 -0.41
CA LYS A 267 14.60 -1.60 -1.48
C LYS A 267 14.62 -2.41 -2.79
N TYR A 268 14.60 -3.72 -2.67
CA TYR A 268 14.50 -4.60 -3.82
C TYR A 268 13.12 -4.48 -4.51
N TYR A 269 12.04 -4.47 -3.72
CA TYR A 269 10.68 -4.28 -4.23
C TYR A 269 10.49 -2.88 -4.83
N GLU A 270 10.98 -1.83 -4.18
CA GLU A 270 10.97 -0.47 -4.74
C GLU A 270 11.73 -0.39 -6.08
N SER A 271 12.91 -1.04 -6.17
CA SER A 271 13.70 -1.07 -7.40
C SER A 271 12.96 -1.75 -8.55
N TYR A 272 12.20 -2.82 -8.24
CA TYR A 272 11.36 -3.49 -9.22
C TYR A 272 10.21 -2.59 -9.70
N ILE A 273 9.48 -1.95 -8.77
CA ILE A 273 8.39 -1.04 -9.11
C ILE A 273 8.89 0.10 -10.00
N LEU A 274 10.02 0.72 -9.64
CA LEU A 274 10.61 1.80 -10.44
C LEU A 274 11.05 1.33 -11.83
N ALA A 275 11.56 0.10 -11.97
CA ALA A 275 11.87 -0.47 -13.28
C ALA A 275 10.63 -0.61 -14.16
N GLU A 276 9.50 -1.09 -13.61
CA GLU A 276 8.23 -1.20 -14.34
C GLU A 276 7.63 0.17 -14.66
N VAL A 277 7.68 1.13 -13.71
CA VAL A 277 7.17 2.50 -13.92
C VAL A 277 7.92 3.20 -15.05
N ASN A 278 9.24 3.13 -15.06
CA ASN A 278 10.07 3.80 -16.06
C ASN A 278 10.15 3.03 -17.38
N LYS A 279 9.65 1.79 -17.46
CA LYS A 279 9.86 0.86 -18.58
C LYS A 279 11.33 0.71 -18.94
N GLU A 280 12.21 0.94 -17.99
CA GLU A 280 13.64 0.71 -18.15
C GLU A 280 13.91 -0.76 -17.87
N GLY A 281 14.28 -1.49 -18.89
CA GLY A 281 14.85 -2.83 -18.75
C GLY A 281 16.11 -2.76 -17.89
N ASN A 282 15.94 -2.66 -16.57
CA ASN A 282 17.04 -2.70 -15.63
C ASN A 282 17.79 -4.02 -15.79
N SER A 283 19.11 -3.99 -15.60
CA SER A 283 19.94 -5.20 -15.64
C SER A 283 19.50 -6.28 -14.64
N LEU A 284 18.75 -5.93 -13.60
CA LEU A 284 18.29 -6.81 -12.53
C LEU A 284 16.93 -7.47 -12.83
N PHE A 285 16.00 -6.79 -13.53
CA PHE A 285 14.63 -7.23 -13.71
C PHE A 285 14.25 -7.40 -15.18
N ASN A 286 13.39 -8.39 -15.46
CA ASN A 286 12.61 -8.46 -16.69
C ASN A 286 11.25 -7.81 -16.45
N LEU A 287 10.82 -6.90 -17.32
CA LEU A 287 9.49 -6.32 -17.20
C LEU A 287 8.44 -7.43 -17.40
N LEU A 288 7.58 -7.62 -16.40
CA LEU A 288 6.51 -8.61 -16.44
C LEU A 288 5.17 -8.01 -16.86
N LEU A 289 5.01 -6.69 -16.68
CA LEU A 289 3.73 -6.01 -16.86
C LEU A 289 3.56 -5.57 -18.30
N ASN A 290 2.70 -6.28 -19.02
CA ASN A 290 2.25 -5.88 -20.35
C ASN A 290 1.25 -4.74 -20.26
N SER A 291 0.93 -4.12 -21.40
CA SER A 291 0.08 -2.93 -21.48
C SER A 291 -1.39 -3.12 -21.05
N ASN A 292 -1.84 -4.36 -20.80
CA ASN A 292 -3.21 -4.65 -20.39
C ASN A 292 -3.30 -5.54 -19.15
N PRO A 293 -3.43 -4.94 -17.92
CA PRO A 293 -3.53 -5.68 -16.67
C PRO A 293 -4.73 -6.61 -16.58
N GLN A 294 -5.85 -6.25 -17.19
CA GLN A 294 -7.10 -6.99 -17.04
C GLN A 294 -7.01 -8.40 -17.64
N ASN A 295 -6.39 -8.52 -18.81
CA ASN A 295 -6.23 -9.82 -19.48
C ASN A 295 -5.23 -10.73 -18.75
N SER A 296 -4.07 -10.19 -18.35
CA SER A 296 -3.04 -10.95 -17.64
C SER A 296 -3.53 -11.50 -16.29
N PHE A 297 -4.39 -10.77 -15.59
CA PHE A 297 -4.96 -11.24 -14.33
C PHE A 297 -6.17 -12.15 -14.48
N GLN A 298 -6.83 -12.19 -15.64
CA GLN A 298 -8.04 -13.00 -15.79
C GLN A 298 -7.74 -14.49 -15.65
N THR A 299 -6.68 -14.98 -16.28
CA THR A 299 -6.24 -16.38 -16.16
C THR A 299 -5.89 -16.73 -14.72
N LEU A 300 -5.11 -15.87 -14.05
CA LEU A 300 -4.77 -16.06 -12.64
C LEU A 300 -6.01 -16.06 -11.75
N LYS A 301 -6.93 -15.11 -11.93
CA LYS A 301 -8.20 -15.05 -11.17
C LYS A 301 -9.03 -16.31 -11.35
N ASN A 302 -9.13 -16.82 -12.56
CA ASN A 302 -9.88 -18.04 -12.84
C ASN A 302 -9.29 -19.24 -12.07
N CYS A 303 -7.96 -19.37 -12.04
CA CYS A 303 -7.28 -20.39 -11.25
C CYS A 303 -7.53 -20.23 -9.75
N LEU A 304 -7.44 -18.99 -9.24
CA LEU A 304 -7.65 -18.68 -7.82
C LEU A 304 -9.11 -18.85 -7.37
N GLN A 305 -10.07 -18.77 -8.28
CA GLN A 305 -11.51 -18.92 -7.98
C GLN A 305 -11.99 -20.37 -7.96
N THR A 306 -11.16 -21.34 -8.37
CA THR A 306 -11.51 -22.77 -8.24
C THR A 306 -11.76 -23.11 -6.78
N GLU A 307 -12.80 -23.89 -6.50
CA GLU A 307 -13.18 -24.27 -5.12
C GLU A 307 -12.05 -24.99 -4.38
N SER A 308 -11.27 -25.77 -5.09
CA SER A 308 -10.16 -26.54 -4.54
C SER A 308 -8.91 -25.69 -4.26
N PHE A 309 -8.81 -24.42 -4.75
CA PHE A 309 -7.64 -23.58 -4.48
C PHE A 309 -7.71 -22.97 -3.07
N PRO A 310 -6.69 -23.22 -2.20
CA PRO A 310 -6.68 -22.67 -0.85
C PRO A 310 -6.49 -21.14 -0.88
N LYS A 311 -7.34 -20.43 -0.13
CA LYS A 311 -7.25 -18.97 0.01
C LYS A 311 -6.62 -18.54 1.32
N LYS A 312 -6.48 -19.46 2.29
CA LYS A 312 -5.89 -19.21 3.60
C LYS A 312 -4.73 -20.16 3.80
N PHE A 313 -3.56 -19.61 4.06
CA PHE A 313 -2.34 -20.34 4.32
C PHE A 313 -1.88 -20.12 5.76
N ASN A 314 -1.40 -21.18 6.41
CA ASN A 314 -0.90 -21.14 7.78
C ASN A 314 0.59 -20.75 7.85
N SER A 315 1.27 -20.68 6.73
CA SER A 315 2.66 -20.24 6.65
C SER A 315 3.02 -19.73 5.25
N ILE A 316 4.06 -18.90 5.19
CA ILE A 316 4.63 -18.43 3.93
C ILE A 316 5.22 -19.58 3.09
N ILE A 317 5.61 -20.70 3.72
CA ILE A 317 6.10 -21.88 3.00
C ILE A 317 4.98 -22.46 2.14
N ASP A 318 3.77 -22.58 2.71
CA ASP A 318 2.60 -23.07 1.99
C ASP A 318 2.27 -22.15 0.81
N ALA A 319 2.11 -20.85 1.12
CA ALA A 319 1.75 -19.85 0.11
C ALA A 319 2.76 -19.80 -1.05
N ASP A 320 4.04 -19.85 -0.77
CA ASP A 320 5.08 -19.77 -1.79
C ASP A 320 5.01 -20.95 -2.79
N ILE A 321 4.81 -22.17 -2.30
CA ILE A 321 4.72 -23.34 -3.19
C ILE A 321 3.44 -23.31 -4.04
N TYR A 322 2.34 -22.81 -3.48
CA TYR A 322 1.08 -22.65 -4.22
C TYR A 322 1.12 -21.52 -5.24
N LEU A 323 1.82 -20.42 -4.96
CA LEU A 323 1.64 -19.17 -5.71
C LEU A 323 2.74 -18.87 -6.73
N PHE A 324 4.02 -19.17 -6.46
CA PHE A 324 5.10 -18.77 -7.38
C PHE A 324 4.93 -19.33 -8.78
N GLY A 325 4.74 -20.63 -8.92
CA GLY A 325 4.57 -21.26 -10.23
C GLY A 325 3.28 -20.82 -10.93
N LEU A 326 2.19 -20.72 -10.16
CA LEU A 326 0.91 -20.25 -10.67
C LEU A 326 1.04 -18.84 -11.27
N ILE A 327 1.59 -17.89 -10.50
CA ILE A 327 1.78 -16.50 -10.94
C ILE A 327 2.77 -16.44 -12.11
N TYR A 328 3.84 -17.24 -12.08
CA TYR A 328 4.84 -17.25 -13.14
C TYR A 328 4.24 -17.65 -14.48
N TYR A 329 3.52 -18.76 -14.54
CA TYR A 329 2.97 -19.23 -15.82
C TYR A 329 1.82 -18.38 -16.30
N THR A 330 0.96 -17.89 -15.42
CA THR A 330 -0.19 -17.05 -15.83
C THR A 330 0.21 -15.63 -16.21
N ILE A 331 1.19 -15.01 -15.53
CA ILE A 331 1.56 -13.60 -15.78
C ILE A 331 2.83 -13.48 -16.63
N ALA A 332 3.89 -14.22 -16.30
CA ALA A 332 5.18 -14.04 -16.98
C ALA A 332 5.29 -14.85 -18.29
N LYS A 333 4.53 -15.94 -18.42
CA LYS A 333 4.55 -16.83 -19.60
C LYS A 333 3.24 -16.80 -20.41
N ASP A 334 2.21 -16.14 -19.89
CA ASP A 334 0.88 -16.03 -20.53
C ASP A 334 0.29 -17.41 -20.92
N LYS A 335 0.35 -18.36 -19.98
CA LYS A 335 -0.14 -19.73 -20.15
C LYS A 335 -1.36 -20.00 -19.28
N SER A 336 -2.24 -20.88 -19.75
CA SER A 336 -3.29 -21.47 -18.92
C SER A 336 -2.73 -22.62 -18.08
N ILE A 337 -3.37 -22.88 -16.94
CA ILE A 337 -3.00 -23.95 -16.01
C ILE A 337 -4.22 -24.82 -15.74
N SER A 338 -4.08 -26.12 -15.91
CA SER A 338 -5.10 -27.10 -15.54
C SER A 338 -4.98 -27.40 -14.04
N ILE A 339 -5.86 -26.79 -13.25
CA ILE A 339 -5.93 -27.04 -11.81
C ILE A 339 -6.64 -28.37 -11.57
N THR A 340 -5.91 -29.35 -11.05
CA THR A 340 -6.40 -30.70 -10.75
C THR A 340 -6.06 -31.08 -9.30
N GLU A 341 -6.72 -32.09 -8.74
CA GLU A 341 -6.37 -32.62 -7.41
C GLU A 341 -4.93 -33.16 -7.35
N HIS A 342 -4.43 -33.66 -8.48
CA HIS A 342 -3.07 -34.17 -8.56
C HIS A 342 -2.01 -33.09 -8.30
N ILE A 343 -2.19 -31.89 -8.86
CA ILE A 343 -1.25 -30.78 -8.62
C ILE A 343 -1.23 -30.36 -7.14
N PHE A 344 -2.40 -30.38 -6.48
CA PHE A 344 -2.47 -30.04 -5.06
C PHE A 344 -1.85 -31.10 -4.16
N SER A 345 -2.01 -32.39 -4.49
CA SER A 345 -1.38 -33.46 -3.77
C SER A 345 0.15 -33.35 -3.82
N GLU A 346 0.70 -33.06 -5.00
CA GLU A 346 2.14 -32.87 -5.17
C GLU A 346 2.65 -31.61 -4.43
N ILE A 347 1.91 -30.49 -4.50
CA ILE A 347 2.23 -29.29 -3.75
C ILE A 347 2.26 -29.57 -2.24
N GLN A 348 1.24 -30.28 -1.71
CA GLN A 348 1.17 -30.62 -0.29
C GLN A 348 2.34 -31.51 0.15
N GLU A 349 2.75 -32.47 -0.68
CA GLU A 349 3.92 -33.31 -0.40
C GLU A 349 5.17 -32.45 -0.27
N LYS A 350 5.41 -31.53 -1.20
CA LYS A 350 6.56 -30.62 -1.17
C LYS A 350 6.51 -29.64 0.00
N VAL A 351 5.36 -29.12 0.33
CA VAL A 351 5.17 -28.30 1.54
C VAL A 351 5.61 -29.05 2.79
N GLN A 352 5.18 -30.31 2.94
CA GLN A 352 5.57 -31.14 4.09
C GLN A 352 7.06 -31.43 4.10
N GLU A 353 7.67 -31.68 2.93
CA GLU A 353 9.11 -31.87 2.80
C GLU A 353 9.89 -30.64 3.30
N PHE A 354 9.53 -29.43 2.87
CA PHE A 354 10.16 -28.19 3.34
C PHE A 354 9.95 -27.94 4.85
N LYS A 355 8.76 -28.27 5.38
CA LYS A 355 8.44 -28.09 6.80
C LYS A 355 9.18 -29.08 7.73
N LYS A 356 9.63 -30.22 7.24
CA LYS A 356 10.48 -31.16 8.03
C LYS A 356 11.81 -30.52 8.46
N ASN A 357 12.30 -29.52 7.73
CA ASN A 357 13.52 -28.83 8.09
C ASN A 357 13.24 -27.71 9.11
N TYR A 358 13.57 -27.93 10.37
CA TYR A 358 13.36 -26.96 11.46
C TYR A 358 13.97 -25.57 11.18
N LYS A 359 15.17 -25.50 10.58
CA LYS A 359 15.80 -24.23 10.25
C LYS A 359 15.02 -23.47 9.16
N HIS A 360 14.37 -24.19 8.26
CA HIS A 360 13.51 -23.61 7.24
C HIS A 360 12.24 -23.03 7.84
N THR A 361 11.61 -23.73 8.78
CA THR A 361 10.39 -23.24 9.46
C THR A 361 10.68 -22.09 10.41
N LYS A 362 11.88 -22.07 11.04
CA LYS A 362 12.30 -20.97 11.93
C LYS A 362 12.60 -19.66 11.19
N SER A 363 13.14 -19.72 9.97
CA SER A 363 13.51 -18.53 9.17
C SER A 363 13.06 -18.68 7.73
N PRO A 364 11.73 -18.78 7.48
CA PRO A 364 11.20 -19.11 6.15
C PRO A 364 11.46 -18.02 5.11
N ALA A 365 11.62 -16.76 5.51
CA ALA A 365 11.92 -15.64 4.63
C ALA A 365 13.37 -15.60 4.14
N ALA A 366 14.29 -16.32 4.80
CA ALA A 366 15.70 -16.33 4.39
C ALA A 366 15.87 -16.81 2.95
N LEU A 367 16.60 -16.05 2.13
CA LEU A 367 16.80 -16.31 0.69
C LEU A 367 17.27 -17.73 0.37
N LYS A 368 18.09 -18.34 1.23
CA LYS A 368 18.54 -19.71 1.05
C LYS A 368 17.41 -20.75 1.10
N TYR A 369 16.29 -20.43 1.77
CA TYR A 369 15.09 -21.26 1.85
C TYR A 369 14.00 -20.82 0.88
N LEU A 370 13.92 -19.53 0.57
CA LEU A 370 12.97 -18.98 -0.39
C LEU A 370 13.28 -19.46 -1.82
N ARG A 371 14.54 -19.42 -2.25
CA ARG A 371 14.96 -19.78 -3.61
C ARG A 371 14.57 -21.20 -4.02
N PRO A 372 14.82 -22.25 -3.21
CA PRO A 372 14.33 -23.59 -3.51
C PRO A 372 12.81 -23.68 -3.65
N ARG A 373 12.04 -22.92 -2.82
CA ARG A 373 10.57 -22.91 -2.95
C ARG A 373 10.10 -22.31 -4.27
N ILE A 374 10.73 -21.22 -4.73
CA ILE A 374 10.43 -20.61 -6.03
C ILE A 374 10.66 -21.64 -7.13
N GLN A 375 11.84 -22.28 -7.14
CA GLN A 375 12.20 -23.27 -8.14
C GLN A 375 11.23 -24.45 -8.14
N THR A 376 10.99 -25.07 -6.97
CA THR A 376 10.08 -26.22 -6.83
C THR A 376 8.65 -25.87 -7.26
N SER A 377 8.12 -24.71 -6.87
CA SER A 377 6.78 -24.29 -7.28
C SER A 377 6.67 -24.20 -8.80
N ILE A 378 7.64 -23.56 -9.46
CA ILE A 378 7.65 -23.40 -10.92
C ILE A 378 7.79 -24.77 -11.62
N GLU A 379 8.64 -25.67 -11.13
CA GLU A 379 8.80 -27.02 -11.67
C GLU A 379 7.51 -27.86 -11.58
N ILE A 380 6.78 -27.77 -10.47
CA ILE A 380 5.48 -28.45 -10.34
C ILE A 380 4.54 -27.95 -11.41
N TYR A 381 4.30 -26.64 -11.47
CA TYR A 381 3.33 -26.05 -12.39
C TYR A 381 3.70 -26.22 -13.87
N SER A 382 5.00 -26.34 -14.21
CA SER A 382 5.46 -26.53 -15.59
C SER A 382 4.81 -27.70 -16.32
N ARG A 383 4.45 -28.74 -15.59
CA ARG A 383 3.86 -29.99 -16.12
C ARG A 383 2.35 -29.88 -16.39
N PHE A 384 1.71 -28.82 -15.93
CA PHE A 384 0.25 -28.61 -15.99
C PHE A 384 -0.12 -27.38 -16.82
N THR A 385 0.82 -26.84 -17.58
CA THR A 385 0.61 -25.68 -18.45
C THR A 385 0.16 -26.06 -19.84
N SER A 386 -0.71 -25.24 -20.44
CA SER A 386 -1.06 -25.28 -21.88
C SER A 386 -1.03 -23.87 -22.45
N ASP A 387 -0.81 -23.77 -23.77
CA ASP A 387 -0.88 -22.48 -24.44
C ASP A 387 -2.33 -21.96 -24.42
N LEU A 388 -2.50 -20.63 -24.28
CA LEU A 388 -3.81 -20.02 -24.38
C LEU A 388 -4.30 -20.18 -25.82
N ILE A 389 -5.40 -20.90 -26.01
CA ILE A 389 -6.06 -21.00 -27.30
C ILE A 389 -6.59 -19.61 -27.64
N ASN A 390 -5.98 -18.94 -28.63
CA ASN A 390 -6.51 -17.70 -29.18
C ASN A 390 -7.87 -18.01 -29.81
N LYS A 391 -8.96 -17.56 -29.21
CA LYS A 391 -10.33 -17.63 -29.76
C LYS A 391 -10.54 -16.78 -31.01
N SER A 392 -9.47 -16.34 -31.68
CA SER A 392 -9.55 -15.53 -32.92
C SER A 392 -9.54 -16.35 -34.22
N ASP A 393 -9.43 -17.68 -34.13
CA ASP A 393 -9.39 -18.54 -35.35
C ASP A 393 -10.68 -19.33 -35.61
N GLU A 394 -11.77 -19.04 -34.89
CA GLU A 394 -13.12 -19.55 -35.16
C GLU A 394 -14.11 -18.36 -35.29
N ALA A 395 -14.00 -17.58 -36.38
CA ALA A 395 -15.05 -16.68 -36.82
C ALA A 395 -15.01 -16.50 -38.36
#